data_702a4f9ea80b9bf1337f7b3755ba9877
#
_entry.id   702a4f9ea80b9bf1337f7b3755ba9877
#
_cell.length_a   1.000
_cell.length_b   1.000
_cell.length_c   1.000
_cell.angle_alpha   90.00
_cell.angle_beta   90.00
_cell.angle_gamma   90.00
#
_symmetry.space_group_name_H-M   'P 1'
#
loop_
_entity.id
_entity.type
_entity.pdbx_description
1 polymer ?
#
loop_
_entity_poly.entity_id
_entity_poly.type
_entity_poly.pdbx_seq_one_letter_code
_entity_poly.pdbx_strand_id
1 'polypeptide(L)'
;MSKTSLRKATFYPSLTLLGGMTILALENSEFLLKITSAIHEFLMNEFSWLYALSAFALVLVAAGTLFSPIARLRIGGESAKPILTRWQWCSITLCSSVAIGLLFFAAAEPIFFMSAPPLTLGAKAFSTESGVNGIASLYMHWSFTTYAIYTVPALMFAIAHYNLGMKFSISSAMTAALPIRMGPVTRQIIDALALIALVAGMVASLGTGAMMLGGGINRLFGVEVTDSLIGALCMIVMLASALSAATGLLKGIRILSSWNARALVFMAALVLIFGPTSFIANGGIDALGRYLSGFVKNSLNTGTINGNGWPRAWTLFFWANWFAWAPVTSMFLGKISRGYTVREFLLFNFLLPASFVLVWCATFGGLAVFTELNSAHILSQALKNSGPGDVIWVLLEQLPAALLFVALFLCLSLVSYITAADSTIDAISGMCCNSSTSSEINSSPYYIKLIWGAIISIITLVLTVNGGLEALKMISTIGGFIGLLIVMCAAASLVRIICWPTLLPELKGGAILPPLKTPSVRHNDI
;
A
#
# COMPACT_ATOMS: atom_id res chain seq x y z
N MET A 1 -16.38 -9.02 29.92
CA MET A 1 -15.98 -7.90 29.02
C MET A 1 -14.83 -7.14 29.69
N SER A 2 -13.57 -7.38 29.32
CA SER A 2 -12.45 -6.59 29.83
C SER A 2 -12.60 -5.17 29.28
N LYS A 3 -12.53 -4.17 30.16
CA LYS A 3 -12.57 -2.75 29.75
C LYS A 3 -11.32 -2.47 28.92
N THR A 4 -11.46 -2.46 27.60
CA THR A 4 -10.41 -1.96 26.71
C THR A 4 -10.19 -0.48 27.04
N SER A 5 -9.02 -0.16 27.61
CA SER A 5 -8.68 1.23 27.93
C SER A 5 -8.12 1.93 26.70
N LEU A 6 -8.55 3.17 26.48
CA LEU A 6 -8.10 4.00 25.36
C LEU A 6 -6.64 4.43 25.56
N ARG A 7 -5.82 4.34 24.52
CA ARG A 7 -4.45 4.90 24.47
C ARG A 7 -4.52 6.39 24.20
N LYS A 8 -4.68 7.17 25.26
CA LYS A 8 -4.99 8.61 25.17
C LYS A 8 -3.98 9.40 24.33
N ALA A 9 -2.69 9.14 24.49
CA ALA A 9 -1.64 9.86 23.74
C ALA A 9 -1.49 9.41 22.27
N THR A 10 -2.15 8.35 21.84
CA THR A 10 -2.29 7.98 20.42
C THR A 10 -3.60 8.52 19.85
N PHE A 11 -4.70 8.36 20.58
CA PHE A 11 -6.04 8.69 20.08
C PHE A 11 -6.26 10.20 19.97
N TYR A 12 -6.08 10.96 21.09
CA TYR A 12 -6.43 12.38 21.10
C TYR A 12 -5.62 13.25 20.15
N PRO A 13 -4.27 13.16 20.05
CA PRO A 13 -3.53 13.98 19.10
C PRO A 13 -3.92 13.68 17.65
N SER A 14 -4.10 12.40 17.30
CA SER A 14 -4.55 12.03 15.96
C SER A 14 -5.96 12.53 15.68
N LEU A 15 -6.88 12.40 16.64
CA LEU A 15 -8.24 12.90 16.51
C LEU A 15 -8.28 14.42 16.38
N THR A 16 -7.49 15.14 17.17
CA THR A 16 -7.43 16.62 17.11
C THR A 16 -6.90 17.10 15.76
N LEU A 17 -5.82 16.50 15.26
CA LEU A 17 -5.25 16.88 13.96
C LEU A 17 -6.19 16.53 12.82
N LEU A 18 -6.62 15.28 12.72
CA LEU A 18 -7.46 14.81 11.60
C LEU A 18 -8.89 15.35 11.70
N GLY A 19 -9.44 15.50 12.91
CA GLY A 19 -10.71 16.17 13.13
C GLY A 19 -10.65 17.65 12.78
N GLY A 20 -9.56 18.33 13.14
CA GLY A 20 -9.30 19.72 12.73
C GLY A 20 -9.19 19.85 11.20
N MET A 21 -8.50 18.93 10.54
CA MET A 21 -8.45 18.87 9.07
C MET A 21 -9.84 18.62 8.47
N THR A 22 -10.67 17.79 9.10
CA THR A 22 -12.04 17.53 8.65
C THR A 22 -12.90 18.81 8.74
N ILE A 23 -12.81 19.54 9.85
CA ILE A 23 -13.53 20.80 10.02
C ILE A 23 -13.04 21.81 8.98
N LEU A 24 -11.73 21.96 8.82
CA LEU A 24 -11.15 22.84 7.81
C LEU A 24 -11.58 22.45 6.38
N ALA A 25 -11.67 21.17 6.09
CA ALA A 25 -12.15 20.67 4.80
C ALA A 25 -13.58 21.11 4.51
N LEU A 26 -14.45 21.09 5.52
CA LEU A 26 -15.85 21.48 5.39
C LEU A 26 -16.05 22.99 5.34
N GLU A 27 -15.27 23.75 6.10
CA GLU A 27 -15.39 25.21 6.19
C GLU A 27 -14.66 25.96 5.07
N ASN A 28 -13.46 25.48 4.69
CA ASN A 28 -12.59 26.14 3.72
C ASN A 28 -11.71 25.13 2.99
N SER A 29 -12.30 24.40 2.04
CA SER A 29 -11.60 23.39 1.23
C SER A 29 -10.45 23.98 0.41
N GLU A 30 -10.58 25.20 -0.09
CA GLU A 30 -9.55 25.89 -0.86
C GLU A 30 -8.29 26.14 -0.02
N PHE A 31 -8.45 26.58 1.21
CA PHE A 31 -7.33 26.79 2.13
C PHE A 31 -6.66 25.47 2.52
N LEU A 32 -7.43 24.40 2.73
CA LEU A 32 -6.89 23.08 2.95
C LEU A 32 -6.05 22.60 1.77
N LEU A 33 -6.55 22.73 0.55
CA LEU A 33 -5.84 22.36 -0.67
C LEU A 33 -4.54 23.16 -0.83
N LYS A 34 -4.58 24.48 -0.56
CA LYS A 34 -3.39 25.34 -0.60
C LYS A 34 -2.31 24.91 0.38
N ILE A 35 -2.66 24.60 1.63
CA ILE A 35 -1.69 24.10 2.63
C ILE A 35 -1.15 22.74 2.20
N THR A 36 -2.01 21.84 1.77
CA THR A 36 -1.62 20.49 1.35
C THR A 36 -0.68 20.55 0.14
N SER A 37 -0.97 21.41 -0.85
CA SER A 37 -0.09 21.65 -1.99
C SER A 37 1.28 22.21 -1.57
N ALA A 38 1.30 23.21 -0.71
CA ALA A 38 2.55 23.82 -0.25
C ALA A 38 3.45 22.81 0.49
N ILE A 39 2.87 21.97 1.36
CA ILE A 39 3.61 20.91 2.06
C ILE A 39 4.09 19.83 1.07
N HIS A 40 3.22 19.41 0.14
CA HIS A 40 3.58 18.45 -0.90
C HIS A 40 4.75 18.95 -1.75
N GLU A 41 4.69 20.19 -2.24
CA GLU A 41 5.75 20.79 -3.05
C GLU A 41 7.07 20.88 -2.27
N PHE A 42 7.02 21.31 -1.01
CA PHE A 42 8.19 21.33 -0.14
C PHE A 42 8.80 19.93 0.00
N LEU A 43 7.99 18.92 0.30
CA LEU A 43 8.48 17.55 0.44
C LEU A 43 9.06 16.98 -0.86
N MET A 44 8.43 17.26 -1.99
CA MET A 44 8.90 16.79 -3.29
C MET A 44 10.13 17.55 -3.78
N ASN A 45 10.32 18.81 -3.41
CA ASN A 45 11.51 19.56 -3.76
C ASN A 45 12.71 19.16 -2.90
N GLU A 46 12.54 19.09 -1.59
CA GLU A 46 13.66 18.90 -0.65
C GLU A 46 13.99 17.43 -0.39
N PHE A 47 13.00 16.52 -0.45
CA PHE A 47 13.16 15.14 -0.01
C PHE A 47 12.93 14.08 -1.10
N SER A 48 12.82 14.45 -2.37
CA SER A 48 12.72 13.50 -3.50
C SER A 48 13.82 12.44 -3.47
N TRP A 49 15.05 12.83 -3.17
CA TRP A 49 16.20 11.93 -3.07
C TRP A 49 16.02 10.90 -1.95
N LEU A 50 15.39 11.29 -0.85
CA LEU A 50 15.17 10.41 0.30
C LEU A 50 14.13 9.33 -0.03
N TYR A 51 13.04 9.69 -0.71
CA TYR A 51 12.06 8.71 -1.21
C TYR A 51 12.71 7.72 -2.17
N ALA A 52 13.47 8.22 -3.16
CA ALA A 52 14.14 7.41 -4.16
C ALA A 52 15.13 6.42 -3.52
N LEU A 53 16.04 6.94 -2.70
CA LEU A 53 17.07 6.14 -2.05
C LEU A 53 16.48 5.12 -1.09
N SER A 54 15.49 5.52 -0.29
CA SER A 54 14.84 4.62 0.68
C SER A 54 14.10 3.46 0.00
N ALA A 55 13.33 3.75 -1.04
CA ALA A 55 12.60 2.72 -1.78
C ALA A 55 13.57 1.71 -2.42
N PHE A 56 14.64 2.20 -3.06
CA PHE A 56 15.68 1.35 -3.64
C PHE A 56 16.43 0.52 -2.59
N ALA A 57 16.82 1.14 -1.46
CA ALA A 57 17.50 0.45 -0.36
C ALA A 57 16.65 -0.68 0.21
N LEU A 58 15.34 -0.50 0.34
CA LEU A 58 14.43 -1.54 0.83
C LEU A 58 14.38 -2.77 -0.09
N VAL A 59 14.46 -2.58 -1.42
CA VAL A 59 14.57 -3.70 -2.36
C VAL A 59 15.87 -4.47 -2.12
N LEU A 60 16.99 -3.77 -1.92
CA LEU A 60 18.28 -4.41 -1.62
C LEU A 60 18.25 -5.14 -0.27
N VAL A 61 17.61 -4.56 0.75
CA VAL A 61 17.45 -5.21 2.07
C VAL A 61 16.58 -6.45 1.96
N ALA A 62 15.46 -6.41 1.25
CA ALA A 62 14.59 -7.57 1.04
C ALA A 62 15.32 -8.69 0.30
N ALA A 63 15.99 -8.37 -0.81
CA ALA A 63 16.79 -9.31 -1.58
C ALA A 63 17.95 -9.87 -0.76
N GLY A 64 18.72 -9.02 -0.08
CA GLY A 64 19.84 -9.43 0.78
C GLY A 64 19.39 -10.33 1.93
N THR A 65 18.22 -10.06 2.51
CA THR A 65 17.63 -10.88 3.58
C THR A 65 17.36 -12.32 3.10
N LEU A 66 16.90 -12.49 1.86
CA LEU A 66 16.59 -13.79 1.26
C LEU A 66 17.82 -14.71 1.19
N PHE A 67 19.00 -14.12 0.98
CA PHE A 67 20.28 -14.84 0.88
C PHE A 67 21.07 -14.86 2.19
N SER A 68 20.60 -14.19 3.23
CA SER A 68 21.28 -14.09 4.52
C SER A 68 21.03 -15.31 5.42
N PRO A 69 21.85 -15.52 6.45
CA PRO A 69 21.65 -16.59 7.44
C PRO A 69 20.30 -16.53 8.15
N ILE A 70 19.72 -15.33 8.34
CA ILE A 70 18.40 -15.20 8.97
C ILE A 70 17.25 -15.73 8.13
N ALA A 71 17.44 -16.01 6.84
CA ALA A 71 16.42 -16.60 5.98
C ALA A 71 15.87 -17.94 6.52
N ARG A 72 16.67 -18.67 7.29
CA ARG A 72 16.28 -19.95 7.93
C ARG A 72 15.63 -19.77 9.30
N LEU A 73 15.66 -18.56 9.87
CA LEU A 73 15.04 -18.26 11.17
C LEU A 73 13.53 -18.49 11.10
N ARG A 74 12.98 -19.20 12.10
CA ARG A 74 11.53 -19.37 12.25
C ARG A 74 10.98 -18.22 13.12
N ILE A 75 9.96 -17.55 12.62
CA ILE A 75 9.27 -16.48 13.34
C ILE A 75 8.51 -17.07 14.53
N GLY A 76 8.92 -16.67 15.74
CA GLY A 76 8.37 -17.18 16.99
C GLY A 76 9.14 -18.36 17.59
N GLY A 77 10.33 -18.67 17.07
CA GLY A 77 11.18 -19.76 17.55
C GLY A 77 10.91 -21.10 16.88
N GLU A 78 11.78 -22.09 17.14
CA GLU A 78 11.76 -23.39 16.43
C GLU A 78 10.47 -24.19 16.69
N SER A 79 9.86 -24.05 17.86
CA SER A 79 8.62 -24.75 18.24
C SER A 79 7.34 -24.06 17.73
N ALA A 80 7.44 -22.87 17.15
CA ALA A 80 6.28 -22.11 16.71
C ALA A 80 5.56 -22.80 15.54
N LYS A 81 4.23 -22.91 15.65
CA LYS A 81 3.37 -23.49 14.61
C LYS A 81 2.67 -22.37 13.83
N PRO A 82 2.50 -22.53 12.50
CA PRO A 82 1.74 -21.60 11.68
C PRO A 82 0.28 -21.46 12.17
N ILE A 83 -0.20 -20.22 12.21
CA ILE A 83 -1.60 -19.90 12.59
C ILE A 83 -2.57 -19.94 11.40
N LEU A 84 -2.03 -19.95 10.18
CA LEU A 84 -2.78 -20.01 8.91
C LEU A 84 -2.21 -21.13 8.05
N THR A 85 -3.01 -21.66 7.13
CA THR A 85 -2.47 -22.48 6.03
C THR A 85 -1.74 -21.59 5.03
N ARG A 86 -0.82 -22.17 4.21
CA ARG A 86 -0.09 -21.41 3.19
C ARG A 86 -1.02 -20.69 2.21
N TRP A 87 -2.12 -21.33 1.79
CA TRP A 87 -3.12 -20.71 0.92
C TRP A 87 -3.84 -19.54 1.58
N GLN A 88 -4.29 -19.70 2.82
CA GLN A 88 -4.94 -18.62 3.57
C GLN A 88 -3.99 -17.43 3.75
N TRP A 89 -2.73 -17.70 4.10
CA TRP A 89 -1.72 -16.67 4.26
C TRP A 89 -1.46 -15.93 2.95
N CYS A 90 -1.21 -16.68 1.84
CA CYS A 90 -1.02 -16.11 0.52
C CYS A 90 -2.21 -15.23 0.10
N SER A 91 -3.43 -15.73 0.23
CA SER A 91 -4.65 -14.99 -0.15
C SER A 91 -4.83 -13.72 0.67
N ILE A 92 -4.60 -13.77 1.98
CA ILE A 92 -4.71 -12.61 2.86
C ILE A 92 -3.63 -11.57 2.49
N THR A 93 -2.37 -12.01 2.34
CA THR A 93 -1.27 -11.13 1.95
C THR A 93 -1.55 -10.46 0.60
N LEU A 94 -1.95 -11.23 -0.40
CA LEU A 94 -2.27 -10.70 -1.73
C LEU A 94 -3.41 -9.66 -1.65
N CYS A 95 -4.52 -10.00 -1.02
CA CYS A 95 -5.67 -9.09 -0.93
C CYS A 95 -5.42 -7.85 -0.07
N SER A 96 -4.54 -7.95 0.95
CA SER A 96 -4.18 -6.80 1.79
C SER A 96 -3.18 -5.87 1.12
N SER A 97 -2.45 -6.35 0.12
CA SER A 97 -1.41 -5.61 -0.59
C SER A 97 -1.80 -5.21 -2.01
N VAL A 98 -2.73 -5.94 -2.65
CA VAL A 98 -3.38 -5.52 -3.91
C VAL A 98 -4.48 -4.52 -3.55
N ALA A 99 -4.08 -3.26 -3.43
CA ALA A 99 -5.00 -2.17 -3.14
C ALA A 99 -5.92 -1.89 -4.34
N ILE A 100 -7.06 -1.27 -4.08
CA ILE A 100 -7.99 -0.77 -5.11
C ILE A 100 -7.28 0.09 -6.15
N GLY A 101 -6.20 0.78 -5.75
CA GLY A 101 -5.36 1.55 -6.65
C GLY A 101 -4.77 0.74 -7.81
N LEU A 102 -4.40 -0.54 -7.61
CA LEU A 102 -3.94 -1.37 -8.72
C LEU A 102 -5.04 -1.59 -9.77
N LEU A 103 -6.28 -1.82 -9.32
CA LEU A 103 -7.42 -1.99 -10.22
C LEU A 103 -7.70 -0.72 -11.03
N PHE A 104 -7.52 0.44 -10.39
CA PHE A 104 -7.68 1.75 -11.00
C PHE A 104 -6.53 2.08 -11.98
N PHE A 105 -5.28 1.98 -11.52
CA PHE A 105 -4.12 2.45 -12.27
C PHE A 105 -3.64 1.47 -13.35
N ALA A 106 -3.96 0.18 -13.26
CA ALA A 106 -3.48 -0.81 -14.23
C ALA A 106 -3.89 -0.49 -15.69
N ALA A 107 -5.05 0.15 -15.88
CA ALA A 107 -5.47 0.64 -17.17
C ALA A 107 -5.14 2.12 -17.40
N ALA A 108 -5.31 2.97 -16.38
CA ALA A 108 -5.20 4.42 -16.54
C ALA A 108 -3.73 4.89 -16.66
N GLU A 109 -2.79 4.32 -15.90
CA GLU A 109 -1.41 4.77 -15.88
C GLU A 109 -0.69 4.63 -17.23
N PRO A 110 -0.81 3.52 -17.99
CA PRO A 110 -0.23 3.45 -19.33
C PRO A 110 -0.78 4.52 -20.28
N ILE A 111 -2.06 4.90 -20.14
CA ILE A 111 -2.68 5.93 -20.97
C ILE A 111 -2.15 7.31 -20.61
N PHE A 112 -1.99 7.63 -19.32
CA PHE A 112 -1.27 8.83 -18.89
C PHE A 112 0.14 8.90 -19.48
N PHE A 113 0.86 7.77 -19.43
CA PHE A 113 2.21 7.68 -19.96
C PHE A 113 2.24 7.84 -21.49
N MET A 114 1.32 7.22 -22.20
CA MET A 114 1.22 7.33 -23.68
C MET A 114 0.86 8.74 -24.12
N SER A 115 0.00 9.44 -23.39
CA SER A 115 -0.43 10.80 -23.73
C SER A 115 0.67 11.84 -23.47
N ALA A 116 1.51 11.63 -22.45
CA ALA A 116 2.57 12.56 -22.06
C ALA A 116 3.84 11.79 -21.62
N PRO A 117 4.53 11.08 -22.53
CA PRO A 117 5.72 10.32 -22.19
C PRO A 117 6.85 11.23 -21.70
N PRO A 118 7.67 10.79 -20.72
CA PRO A 118 8.82 11.56 -20.27
C PRO A 118 9.75 11.93 -21.43
N LEU A 119 10.10 13.18 -21.55
CA LEU A 119 11.00 13.68 -22.62
C LEU A 119 12.34 12.96 -22.67
N THR A 120 12.82 12.48 -21.51
CA THR A 120 14.09 11.76 -21.39
C THR A 120 14.10 10.38 -22.09
N LEU A 121 12.94 9.86 -22.46
CA LEU A 121 12.81 8.58 -23.16
C LEU A 121 12.77 8.73 -24.68
N GLY A 122 12.58 9.94 -25.20
CA GLY A 122 12.52 10.21 -26.64
C GLY A 122 11.36 9.52 -27.38
N ALA A 123 10.44 8.89 -26.64
CA ALA A 123 9.29 8.22 -27.21
C ALA A 123 8.22 9.23 -27.65
N LYS A 124 7.64 9.02 -28.83
CA LYS A 124 6.50 9.83 -29.30
C LYS A 124 5.24 9.47 -28.54
N ALA A 125 4.41 10.47 -28.23
CA ALA A 125 3.08 10.25 -27.69
C ALA A 125 2.27 9.27 -28.57
N PHE A 126 1.47 8.42 -27.94
CA PHE A 126 0.63 7.43 -28.60
C PHE A 126 1.35 6.46 -29.55
N SER A 127 2.64 6.22 -29.33
CA SER A 127 3.41 5.21 -30.05
C SER A 127 3.42 3.87 -29.30
N THR A 128 3.70 2.79 -30.01
CA THR A 128 3.92 1.46 -29.38
C THR A 128 5.04 1.53 -28.33
N GLU A 129 6.08 2.30 -28.60
CA GLU A 129 7.19 2.49 -27.70
C GLU A 129 6.78 3.17 -26.40
N SER A 130 5.95 4.24 -26.45
CA SER A 130 5.40 4.88 -25.26
C SER A 130 4.48 3.94 -24.49
N GLY A 131 3.72 3.07 -25.17
CA GLY A 131 2.88 2.07 -24.54
C GLY A 131 3.67 1.02 -23.76
N VAL A 132 4.71 0.44 -24.36
CA VAL A 132 5.58 -0.55 -23.67
C VAL A 132 6.31 0.09 -22.48
N ASN A 133 6.78 1.34 -22.61
CA ASN A 133 7.34 2.08 -21.49
C ASN A 133 6.32 2.37 -20.40
N GLY A 134 5.06 2.60 -20.74
CA GLY A 134 3.96 2.75 -19.78
C GLY A 134 3.71 1.48 -18.97
N ILE A 135 3.74 0.30 -19.59
CA ILE A 135 3.66 -0.99 -18.89
C ILE A 135 4.90 -1.19 -18.00
N ALA A 136 6.10 -0.84 -18.47
CA ALA A 136 7.32 -0.93 -17.65
C ALA A 136 7.26 0.01 -16.44
N SER A 137 6.62 1.18 -16.55
CA SER A 137 6.35 2.08 -15.42
C SER A 137 5.38 1.45 -14.41
N LEU A 138 4.32 0.80 -14.87
CA LEU A 138 3.44 0.02 -13.98
C LEU A 138 4.22 -1.02 -13.19
N TYR A 139 5.12 -1.76 -13.84
CA TYR A 139 5.97 -2.74 -13.13
C TYR A 139 6.82 -2.09 -12.05
N MET A 140 7.40 -0.92 -12.36
CA MET A 140 8.20 -0.15 -11.41
C MET A 140 7.41 0.31 -10.19
N HIS A 141 6.20 0.80 -10.41
CA HIS A 141 5.38 1.42 -9.38
C HIS A 141 4.61 0.42 -8.50
N TRP A 142 4.32 -0.79 -9.04
CA TRP A 142 3.39 -1.71 -8.41
C TRP A 142 3.98 -3.08 -8.02
N SER A 143 5.24 -3.39 -8.44
CA SER A 143 5.83 -4.71 -8.19
C SER A 143 6.85 -4.72 -7.05
N PHE A 144 8.09 -5.13 -7.31
CA PHE A 144 9.09 -5.42 -6.26
C PHE A 144 9.36 -4.27 -5.30
N THR A 145 9.43 -3.02 -5.78
CA THR A 145 9.69 -1.86 -4.90
C THR A 145 8.59 -1.70 -3.86
N THR A 146 7.34 -1.77 -4.29
CA THR A 146 6.15 -1.70 -3.42
C THR A 146 6.17 -2.75 -2.34
N TYR A 147 6.39 -4.01 -2.75
CA TYR A 147 6.39 -5.12 -1.80
C TYR A 147 7.61 -5.13 -0.87
N ALA A 148 8.75 -4.58 -1.29
CA ALA A 148 9.89 -4.37 -0.40
C ALA A 148 9.58 -3.36 0.70
N ILE A 149 8.89 -2.25 0.36
CA ILE A 149 8.46 -1.21 1.32
C ILE A 149 7.57 -1.79 2.43
N TYR A 150 6.73 -2.78 2.12
CA TYR A 150 5.89 -3.46 3.11
C TYR A 150 6.62 -4.58 3.85
N THR A 151 7.35 -5.41 3.12
CA THR A 151 7.90 -6.68 3.63
C THR A 151 9.02 -6.46 4.64
N VAL A 152 9.91 -5.49 4.39
CA VAL A 152 11.06 -5.23 5.28
C VAL A 152 10.61 -4.82 6.69
N PRO A 153 9.76 -3.79 6.88
CA PRO A 153 9.28 -3.44 8.21
C PRO A 153 8.38 -4.52 8.82
N ALA A 154 7.59 -5.27 8.00
CA ALA A 154 6.74 -6.35 8.48
C ALA A 154 7.56 -7.51 9.05
N LEU A 155 8.66 -7.88 8.40
CA LEU A 155 9.58 -8.89 8.90
C LEU A 155 10.23 -8.43 10.22
N MET A 156 10.70 -7.19 10.27
CA MET A 156 11.31 -6.66 11.50
C MET A 156 10.30 -6.61 12.64
N PHE A 157 9.05 -6.22 12.35
CA PHE A 157 7.96 -6.26 13.31
C PHE A 157 7.71 -7.67 13.85
N ALA A 158 7.64 -8.66 12.95
CA ALA A 158 7.44 -10.06 13.33
C ALA A 158 8.57 -10.58 14.23
N ILE A 159 9.83 -10.30 13.88
CA ILE A 159 11.00 -10.69 14.67
C ILE A 159 10.99 -9.98 16.04
N ALA A 160 10.74 -8.68 16.06
CA ALA A 160 10.69 -7.91 17.30
C ALA A 160 9.63 -8.46 18.27
N HIS A 161 8.45 -8.78 17.77
CA HIS A 161 7.35 -9.27 18.60
C HIS A 161 7.50 -10.73 18.98
N TYR A 162 7.76 -11.62 18.02
CA TYR A 162 7.70 -13.06 18.23
C TYR A 162 9.02 -13.69 18.67
N ASN A 163 10.16 -13.14 18.26
CA ASN A 163 11.46 -13.70 18.60
C ASN A 163 12.13 -12.92 19.75
N LEU A 164 11.96 -11.60 19.82
CA LEU A 164 12.53 -10.76 20.88
C LEU A 164 11.53 -10.47 22.02
N GLY A 165 10.29 -10.93 21.95
CA GLY A 165 9.29 -10.72 23.00
C GLY A 165 8.91 -9.25 23.26
N MET A 166 9.16 -8.36 22.29
CA MET A 166 8.83 -6.95 22.41
C MET A 166 7.32 -6.71 22.30
N LYS A 167 6.85 -5.58 22.82
CA LYS A 167 5.44 -5.19 22.75
C LYS A 167 4.98 -5.09 21.30
N PHE A 168 3.73 -5.40 21.06
CA PHE A 168 3.10 -5.25 19.74
C PHE A 168 2.88 -3.77 19.45
N SER A 169 3.88 -3.10 18.88
CA SER A 169 3.87 -1.67 18.54
C SER A 169 4.87 -1.36 17.42
N ILE A 170 4.60 -0.31 16.65
CA ILE A 170 5.47 0.16 15.57
C ILE A 170 6.86 0.53 16.11
N SER A 171 6.91 1.21 17.26
CA SER A 171 8.17 1.58 17.92
C SER A 171 9.05 0.38 18.28
N SER A 172 8.47 -0.80 18.49
CA SER A 172 9.24 -2.03 18.73
C SER A 172 10.03 -2.47 17.50
N ALA A 173 9.45 -2.43 16.31
CA ALA A 173 10.17 -2.73 15.07
C ALA A 173 11.29 -1.71 14.79
N MET A 174 11.05 -0.43 15.10
CA MET A 174 12.03 0.63 14.90
C MET A 174 13.27 0.47 15.79
N THR A 175 13.09 0.02 17.03
CA THR A 175 14.16 0.02 18.05
C THR A 175 14.72 -1.34 18.39
N ALA A 176 14.18 -2.42 17.81
CA ALA A 176 14.48 -3.79 18.21
C ALA A 176 15.99 -4.13 18.24
N ALA A 177 16.74 -3.62 17.28
CA ALA A 177 18.17 -3.84 17.20
C ALA A 177 19.00 -2.54 17.31
N LEU A 178 18.38 -1.38 17.44
CA LEU A 178 19.08 -0.10 17.56
C LEU A 178 19.32 0.25 19.04
N PRO A 179 20.42 0.95 19.38
CA PRO A 179 20.72 1.36 20.75
C PRO A 179 19.88 2.56 21.20
N ILE A 180 18.62 2.60 20.78
CA ILE A 180 17.69 3.71 21.05
C ILE A 180 16.71 3.27 22.12
N ARG A 181 16.68 4.02 23.23
CA ARG A 181 15.69 3.84 24.30
C ARG A 181 14.59 4.89 24.15
N MET A 182 13.38 4.45 23.93
CA MET A 182 12.22 5.33 23.83
C MET A 182 11.35 5.25 25.07
N GLY A 183 11.00 6.40 25.62
CA GLY A 183 10.03 6.51 26.69
C GLY A 183 8.60 6.11 26.24
N PRO A 184 7.69 5.87 27.19
CA PRO A 184 6.32 5.45 26.87
C PRO A 184 5.54 6.50 26.07
N VAL A 185 5.77 7.80 26.30
CA VAL A 185 5.14 8.90 25.57
C VAL A 185 5.63 8.95 24.12
N THR A 186 6.96 8.88 23.91
CA THR A 186 7.56 8.88 22.56
C THR A 186 7.01 7.73 21.71
N ARG A 187 6.85 6.53 22.29
CA ARG A 187 6.25 5.39 21.59
C ARG A 187 4.82 5.65 21.14
N GLN A 188 4.01 6.30 22.00
CA GLN A 188 2.63 6.62 21.64
C GLN A 188 2.55 7.73 20.58
N ILE A 189 3.48 8.69 20.58
CA ILE A 189 3.60 9.70 19.53
C ILE A 189 3.93 9.04 18.18
N ILE A 190 4.86 8.09 18.14
CA ILE A 190 5.20 7.34 16.93
C ILE A 190 3.97 6.58 16.41
N ASP A 191 3.23 5.93 17.30
CA ASP A 191 2.01 5.23 16.92
C ASP A 191 0.94 6.21 16.39
N ALA A 192 0.83 7.42 16.96
CA ALA A 192 -0.06 8.47 16.46
C ALA A 192 0.36 8.96 15.06
N LEU A 193 1.66 9.20 14.84
CA LEU A 193 2.20 9.59 13.54
C LEU A 193 1.97 8.51 12.48
N ALA A 194 2.16 7.24 12.83
CA ALA A 194 1.88 6.13 11.92
C ALA A 194 0.39 6.01 11.57
N LEU A 195 -0.49 6.28 12.55
CA LEU A 195 -1.93 6.33 12.30
C LEU A 195 -2.28 7.47 11.33
N ILE A 196 -1.73 8.67 11.51
CA ILE A 196 -1.94 9.81 10.61
C ILE A 196 -1.44 9.48 9.20
N ALA A 197 -0.26 8.87 9.08
CA ALA A 197 0.27 8.43 7.80
C ALA A 197 -0.67 7.46 7.08
N LEU A 198 -1.18 6.46 7.80
CA LEU A 198 -2.13 5.50 7.25
C LEU A 198 -3.45 6.14 6.82
N VAL A 199 -4.00 7.06 7.63
CA VAL A 199 -5.23 7.79 7.26
C VAL A 199 -5.01 8.57 5.97
N ALA A 200 -3.86 9.23 5.81
CA ALA A 200 -3.53 9.96 4.58
C ALA A 200 -3.47 9.03 3.35
N GLY A 201 -2.83 7.85 3.48
CA GLY A 201 -2.81 6.83 2.43
C GLY A 201 -4.21 6.28 2.13
N MET A 202 -5.02 6.06 3.18
CA MET A 202 -6.38 5.54 3.02
C MET A 202 -7.31 6.53 2.35
N VAL A 203 -7.21 7.82 2.64
CA VAL A 203 -7.95 8.90 1.96
C VAL A 203 -7.68 8.85 0.45
N ALA A 204 -6.41 8.72 0.05
CA ALA A 204 -6.06 8.61 -1.36
C ALA A 204 -6.67 7.37 -2.04
N SER A 205 -6.60 6.21 -1.39
CA SER A 205 -7.19 4.98 -1.93
C SER A 205 -8.72 5.00 -1.91
N LEU A 206 -9.33 5.59 -0.88
CA LEU A 206 -10.79 5.69 -0.80
C LEU A 206 -11.32 6.59 -1.92
N GLY A 207 -10.66 7.71 -2.20
CA GLY A 207 -11.04 8.62 -3.28
C GLY A 207 -10.91 7.99 -4.67
N THR A 208 -9.77 7.37 -4.97
CA THR A 208 -9.57 6.69 -6.26
C THR A 208 -10.55 5.53 -6.45
N GLY A 209 -10.83 4.77 -5.38
CA GLY A 209 -11.81 3.70 -5.41
C GLY A 209 -13.24 4.19 -5.62
N ALA A 210 -13.63 5.29 -4.97
CA ALA A 210 -14.96 5.89 -5.13
C ALA A 210 -15.17 6.42 -6.57
N MET A 211 -14.15 7.09 -7.14
CA MET A 211 -14.20 7.51 -8.56
C MET A 211 -14.36 6.33 -9.49
N MET A 212 -13.60 5.24 -9.29
CA MET A 212 -13.72 4.04 -10.11
C MET A 212 -15.08 3.36 -9.96
N LEU A 213 -15.55 3.15 -8.73
CA LEU A 213 -16.87 2.53 -8.50
C LEU A 213 -18.00 3.37 -9.07
N GLY A 214 -17.91 4.71 -8.95
CA GLY A 214 -18.88 5.63 -9.57
C GLY A 214 -18.98 5.45 -11.08
N GLY A 215 -17.85 5.36 -11.78
CA GLY A 215 -17.80 5.06 -13.20
C GLY A 215 -18.47 3.71 -13.55
N GLY A 216 -18.18 2.66 -12.78
CA GLY A 216 -18.81 1.34 -12.99
C GLY A 216 -20.32 1.33 -12.77
N ILE A 217 -20.80 2.04 -11.75
CA ILE A 217 -22.24 2.19 -11.49
C ILE A 217 -22.90 2.97 -12.62
N ASN A 218 -22.27 4.03 -13.12
CA ASN A 218 -22.77 4.75 -14.29
C ASN A 218 -22.92 3.82 -15.50
N ARG A 219 -21.92 2.99 -15.80
CA ARG A 219 -21.95 2.07 -16.96
C ARG A 219 -23.02 0.98 -16.87
N LEU A 220 -23.27 0.44 -15.66
CA LEU A 220 -24.26 -0.64 -15.49
C LEU A 220 -25.68 -0.13 -15.29
N PHE A 221 -25.86 0.99 -14.62
CA PHE A 221 -27.16 1.45 -14.16
C PHE A 221 -27.58 2.82 -14.72
N GLY A 222 -26.70 3.49 -15.49
CA GLY A 222 -26.97 4.83 -16.03
C GLY A 222 -27.04 5.94 -14.97
N VAL A 223 -26.53 5.69 -13.75
CA VAL A 223 -26.54 6.69 -12.67
C VAL A 223 -25.42 7.69 -12.91
N GLU A 224 -25.75 8.98 -12.97
CA GLU A 224 -24.77 10.05 -13.15
C GLU A 224 -23.76 10.10 -12.00
N VAL A 225 -22.48 10.29 -12.33
CA VAL A 225 -21.40 10.40 -11.34
C VAL A 225 -21.41 11.81 -10.76
N THR A 226 -22.11 11.98 -9.65
CA THR A 226 -22.22 13.23 -8.92
C THR A 226 -21.36 13.21 -7.65
N ASP A 227 -21.08 14.37 -7.06
CA ASP A 227 -20.40 14.48 -5.77
C ASP A 227 -21.13 13.71 -4.67
N SER A 228 -22.46 13.73 -4.71
CA SER A 228 -23.32 12.98 -3.78
C SER A 228 -23.12 11.46 -3.94
N LEU A 229 -22.96 10.95 -5.15
CA LEU A 229 -22.68 9.53 -5.39
C LEU A 229 -21.29 9.16 -4.85
N ILE A 230 -20.27 9.97 -5.12
CA ILE A 230 -18.91 9.76 -4.60
C ILE A 230 -18.92 9.74 -3.06
N GLY A 231 -19.60 10.71 -2.44
CA GLY A 231 -19.76 10.76 -0.98
C GLY A 231 -20.49 9.54 -0.41
N ALA A 232 -21.58 9.13 -1.04
CA ALA A 232 -22.34 7.94 -0.64
C ALA A 232 -21.48 6.68 -0.75
N LEU A 233 -20.69 6.52 -1.81
CA LEU A 233 -19.78 5.38 -1.99
C LEU A 233 -18.70 5.35 -0.92
N CYS A 234 -18.08 6.48 -0.59
CA CYS A 234 -17.13 6.57 0.51
C CYS A 234 -17.78 6.12 1.84
N MET A 235 -18.96 6.63 2.16
CA MET A 235 -19.67 6.28 3.38
C MET A 235 -20.10 4.82 3.43
N ILE A 236 -20.64 4.28 2.34
CA ILE A 236 -21.10 2.89 2.24
C ILE A 236 -19.92 1.92 2.44
N VAL A 237 -18.81 2.16 1.75
CA VAL A 237 -17.62 1.31 1.88
C VAL A 237 -17.08 1.34 3.31
N MET A 238 -16.97 2.51 3.92
CA MET A 238 -16.45 2.65 5.28
C MET A 238 -17.41 2.04 6.32
N LEU A 239 -18.71 2.18 6.14
CA LEU A 239 -19.72 1.56 7.01
C LEU A 239 -19.71 0.04 6.87
N ALA A 240 -19.71 -0.48 5.64
CA ALA A 240 -19.61 -1.91 5.36
C ALA A 240 -18.35 -2.52 5.98
N SER A 241 -17.21 -1.82 5.87
CA SER A 241 -15.94 -2.23 6.47
C SER A 241 -15.99 -2.22 8.00
N ALA A 242 -16.59 -1.19 8.61
CA ALA A 242 -16.75 -1.14 10.06
C ALA A 242 -17.67 -2.25 10.58
N LEU A 243 -18.74 -2.58 9.87
CA LEU A 243 -19.64 -3.69 10.17
C LEU A 243 -18.94 -5.05 10.02
N SER A 244 -18.19 -5.26 8.95
CA SER A 244 -17.39 -6.46 8.72
C SER A 244 -16.37 -6.67 9.84
N ALA A 245 -15.64 -5.63 10.21
CA ALA A 245 -14.66 -5.66 11.30
C ALA A 245 -15.30 -5.97 12.68
N ALA A 246 -16.59 -5.72 12.86
CA ALA A 246 -17.31 -6.02 14.10
C ALA A 246 -17.69 -7.51 14.25
N THR A 247 -17.81 -8.25 13.13
CA THR A 247 -18.23 -9.67 13.14
C THR A 247 -17.12 -10.67 13.49
N GLY A 248 -15.88 -10.20 13.66
CA GLY A 248 -14.74 -11.02 14.04
C GLY A 248 -13.75 -11.25 12.91
N LEU A 249 -12.66 -10.51 12.98
CA LEU A 249 -11.67 -10.26 11.95
C LEU A 249 -11.16 -11.49 11.19
N LEU A 250 -10.74 -12.55 11.88
CA LEU A 250 -10.02 -13.64 11.21
C LEU A 250 -10.90 -14.58 10.38
N LYS A 251 -12.17 -14.75 10.73
CA LYS A 251 -13.03 -15.71 10.02
C LYS A 251 -13.58 -15.11 8.73
N GLY A 252 -14.04 -13.87 8.78
CA GLY A 252 -14.54 -13.13 7.63
C GLY A 252 -13.43 -12.84 6.62
N ILE A 253 -12.30 -12.29 7.06
CA ILE A 253 -11.14 -11.98 6.21
C ILE A 253 -10.61 -13.22 5.50
N ARG A 254 -10.50 -14.38 6.17
CA ARG A 254 -10.01 -15.62 5.53
C ARG A 254 -10.87 -16.05 4.36
N ILE A 255 -12.19 -16.01 4.52
CA ILE A 255 -13.13 -16.44 3.49
C ILE A 255 -13.15 -15.44 2.36
N LEU A 256 -13.34 -14.16 2.67
CA LEU A 256 -13.46 -13.08 1.69
C LEU A 256 -12.18 -12.91 0.88
N SER A 257 -11.00 -12.88 1.54
CA SER A 257 -9.71 -12.80 0.85
C SER A 257 -9.45 -14.01 -0.04
N SER A 258 -9.84 -15.22 0.38
CA SER A 258 -9.66 -16.42 -0.42
C SER A 258 -10.52 -16.41 -1.69
N TRP A 259 -11.75 -15.92 -1.61
CA TRP A 259 -12.61 -15.73 -2.78
C TRP A 259 -12.11 -14.60 -3.67
N ASN A 260 -11.73 -13.47 -3.08
CA ASN A 260 -11.22 -12.32 -3.82
C ASN A 260 -9.93 -12.63 -4.58
N ALA A 261 -8.98 -13.36 -3.96
CA ALA A 261 -7.76 -13.79 -4.64
C ALA A 261 -8.04 -14.69 -5.85
N ARG A 262 -9.01 -15.61 -5.73
CA ARG A 262 -9.43 -16.44 -6.86
C ARG A 262 -10.11 -15.62 -7.95
N ALA A 263 -10.95 -14.66 -7.57
CA ALA A 263 -11.64 -13.77 -8.51
C ALA A 263 -10.66 -12.87 -9.27
N LEU A 264 -9.60 -12.37 -8.61
CA LEU A 264 -8.52 -11.62 -9.27
C LEU A 264 -7.82 -12.49 -10.34
N VAL A 265 -7.40 -13.71 -9.98
CA VAL A 265 -6.76 -14.62 -10.94
C VAL A 265 -7.72 -14.98 -12.08
N PHE A 266 -8.97 -15.25 -11.78
CA PHE A 266 -10.00 -15.58 -12.77
C PHE A 266 -10.24 -14.41 -13.72
N MET A 267 -10.36 -13.17 -13.22
CA MET A 267 -10.53 -11.99 -14.05
C MET A 267 -9.35 -11.77 -14.99
N ALA A 268 -8.10 -11.88 -14.49
CA ALA A 268 -6.92 -11.79 -15.33
C ALA A 268 -6.90 -12.88 -16.42
N ALA A 269 -7.29 -14.11 -16.08
CA ALA A 269 -7.39 -15.20 -17.04
C ALA A 269 -8.47 -14.93 -18.12
N LEU A 270 -9.63 -14.42 -17.73
CA LEU A 270 -10.67 -14.04 -18.68
C LEU A 270 -10.19 -12.96 -19.67
N VAL A 271 -9.53 -11.92 -19.16
CA VAL A 271 -8.98 -10.85 -20.00
C VAL A 271 -7.91 -11.40 -20.96
N LEU A 272 -7.07 -12.32 -20.52
CA LEU A 272 -6.07 -12.97 -21.37
C LEU A 272 -6.74 -13.84 -22.46
N ILE A 273 -7.79 -14.59 -22.12
CA ILE A 273 -8.47 -15.49 -23.07
C ILE A 273 -9.25 -14.71 -24.14
N PHE A 274 -9.95 -13.65 -23.74
CA PHE A 274 -10.84 -12.90 -24.62
C PHE A 274 -10.20 -11.66 -25.24
N GLY A 275 -9.05 -11.21 -24.71
CA GLY A 275 -8.28 -10.09 -25.23
C GLY A 275 -7.24 -10.51 -26.28
N PRO A 276 -6.42 -9.57 -26.76
CA PRO A 276 -5.35 -9.80 -27.72
C PRO A 276 -4.14 -10.47 -27.06
N THR A 277 -4.25 -11.74 -26.66
CA THR A 277 -3.29 -12.51 -25.84
C THR A 277 -1.86 -12.38 -26.32
N SER A 278 -1.62 -12.51 -27.64
CA SER A 278 -0.27 -12.43 -28.20
C SER A 278 0.35 -11.04 -27.99
N PHE A 279 -0.42 -9.97 -28.19
CA PHE A 279 0.04 -8.60 -27.96
C PHE A 279 0.34 -8.36 -26.47
N ILE A 280 -0.56 -8.80 -25.60
CA ILE A 280 -0.41 -8.69 -24.14
C ILE A 280 0.85 -9.42 -23.68
N ALA A 281 1.07 -10.65 -24.13
CA ALA A 281 2.21 -11.46 -23.73
C ALA A 281 3.53 -10.87 -24.23
N ASN A 282 3.63 -10.52 -25.53
CA ASN A 282 4.83 -9.93 -26.10
C ASN A 282 5.14 -8.56 -25.49
N GLY A 283 4.14 -7.67 -25.43
CA GLY A 283 4.30 -6.35 -24.81
C GLY A 283 4.67 -6.42 -23.33
N GLY A 284 4.12 -7.39 -22.59
CA GLY A 284 4.48 -7.66 -21.20
C GLY A 284 5.93 -8.10 -21.03
N ILE A 285 6.45 -8.97 -21.91
CA ILE A 285 7.86 -9.41 -21.89
C ILE A 285 8.80 -8.27 -22.29
N ASP A 286 8.46 -7.49 -23.34
CA ASP A 286 9.24 -6.32 -23.74
C ASP A 286 9.31 -5.29 -22.60
N ALA A 287 8.18 -5.04 -21.94
CA ALA A 287 8.10 -4.16 -20.78
C ALA A 287 8.94 -4.69 -19.59
N LEU A 288 8.97 -6.00 -19.38
CA LEU A 288 9.79 -6.63 -18.34
C LEU A 288 11.28 -6.42 -18.62
N GLY A 289 11.70 -6.57 -19.87
CA GLY A 289 13.07 -6.28 -20.31
C GLY A 289 13.47 -4.83 -20.00
N ARG A 290 12.60 -3.86 -20.35
CA ARG A 290 12.81 -2.42 -20.07
C ARG A 290 12.80 -2.13 -18.56
N TYR A 291 11.91 -2.74 -17.81
CA TYR A 291 11.84 -2.61 -16.35
C TYR A 291 13.14 -3.09 -15.68
N LEU A 292 13.59 -4.30 -16.00
CA LEU A 292 14.80 -4.88 -15.40
C LEU A 292 16.06 -4.12 -15.79
N SER A 293 16.24 -3.79 -17.07
CA SER A 293 17.42 -3.04 -17.56
C SER A 293 17.45 -1.60 -17.03
N GLY A 294 16.29 -0.97 -16.84
CA GLY A 294 16.15 0.39 -16.34
C GLY A 294 16.00 0.50 -14.82
N PHE A 295 15.95 -0.61 -14.07
CA PHE A 295 15.54 -0.63 -12.68
C PHE A 295 16.31 0.35 -11.80
N VAL A 296 17.63 0.28 -11.78
CA VAL A 296 18.48 1.17 -10.96
C VAL A 296 18.35 2.63 -11.38
N LYS A 297 18.42 2.87 -12.69
CA LYS A 297 18.33 4.22 -13.27
C LYS A 297 17.00 4.89 -12.91
N ASN A 298 15.90 4.18 -13.06
CA ASN A 298 14.56 4.71 -12.80
C ASN A 298 14.25 4.80 -11.30
N SER A 299 14.77 3.86 -10.49
CA SER A 299 14.62 3.90 -9.03
C SER A 299 15.29 5.13 -8.40
N LEU A 300 16.42 5.57 -8.95
CA LEU A 300 17.22 6.68 -8.42
C LEU A 300 17.03 7.99 -9.19
N ASN A 301 15.99 8.06 -10.06
CA ASN A 301 15.68 9.26 -10.84
C ASN A 301 14.72 10.18 -10.08
N THR A 302 15.20 11.31 -9.60
CA THR A 302 14.37 12.32 -8.93
C THR A 302 13.76 13.35 -9.89
N GLY A 303 14.27 13.42 -11.12
CA GLY A 303 13.85 14.42 -12.11
C GLY A 303 14.26 15.87 -11.78
N THR A 304 14.98 16.09 -10.68
CA THR A 304 15.27 17.44 -10.16
C THR A 304 16.24 18.21 -11.03
N ILE A 305 17.34 17.57 -11.44
CA ILE A 305 18.45 18.26 -12.14
C ILE A 305 18.10 18.54 -13.61
N ASN A 306 17.37 17.64 -14.26
CA ASN A 306 17.02 17.73 -15.68
C ASN A 306 15.66 18.37 -15.96
N GLY A 307 15.00 18.93 -14.94
CA GLY A 307 13.69 19.58 -15.06
C GLY A 307 12.54 18.64 -15.43
N ASN A 308 12.74 17.32 -15.40
CA ASN A 308 11.71 16.34 -15.70
C ASN A 308 10.79 16.15 -14.50
N GLY A 309 9.60 16.75 -14.53
CA GLY A 309 8.60 16.62 -13.46
C GLY A 309 7.97 15.21 -13.32
N TRP A 310 8.14 14.36 -14.34
CA TRP A 310 7.47 13.06 -14.41
C TRP A 310 7.80 12.12 -13.23
N PRO A 311 9.06 11.92 -12.79
CA PRO A 311 9.37 11.09 -11.64
C PRO A 311 8.69 11.56 -10.35
N ARG A 312 8.58 12.86 -10.13
CA ARG A 312 7.89 13.40 -8.94
C ARG A 312 6.39 13.19 -9.01
N ALA A 313 5.79 13.43 -10.17
CA ALA A 313 4.35 13.28 -10.37
C ALA A 313 3.87 11.84 -10.29
N TRP A 314 4.75 10.86 -10.55
CA TRP A 314 4.39 9.43 -10.65
C TRP A 314 5.23 8.55 -9.74
N THR A 315 6.50 8.32 -10.05
CA THR A 315 7.34 7.32 -9.34
C THR A 315 7.45 7.64 -7.85
N LEU A 316 7.80 8.89 -7.51
CA LEU A 316 7.98 9.30 -6.12
C LEU A 316 6.65 9.42 -5.38
N PHE A 317 5.58 9.83 -6.09
CA PHE A 317 4.23 9.78 -5.54
C PHE A 317 3.84 8.35 -5.15
N PHE A 318 4.02 7.36 -6.05
CA PHE A 318 3.68 5.97 -5.71
C PHE A 318 4.48 5.47 -4.52
N TRP A 319 5.79 5.76 -4.46
CA TRP A 319 6.59 5.34 -3.30
C TRP A 319 6.14 6.04 -2.03
N ALA A 320 5.84 7.33 -2.09
CA ALA A 320 5.26 8.03 -0.94
C ALA A 320 3.93 7.38 -0.49
N ASN A 321 3.05 7.06 -1.43
CA ASN A 321 1.79 6.37 -1.14
C ASN A 321 2.04 5.02 -0.44
N TRP A 322 3.01 4.22 -0.92
CA TRP A 322 3.35 2.95 -0.28
C TRP A 322 3.94 3.15 1.11
N PHE A 323 4.79 4.15 1.30
CA PHE A 323 5.31 4.50 2.62
C PHE A 323 4.21 4.93 3.60
N ALA A 324 3.16 5.62 3.15
CA ALA A 324 2.03 5.98 4.00
C ALA A 324 1.31 4.75 4.57
N TRP A 325 1.15 3.71 3.77
CA TRP A 325 0.52 2.46 4.17
C TRP A 325 1.42 1.53 4.99
N ALA A 326 2.74 1.58 4.75
CA ALA A 326 3.69 0.58 5.21
C ALA A 326 3.72 0.37 6.74
N PRO A 327 3.70 1.38 7.63
CA PRO A 327 3.82 1.15 9.05
C PRO A 327 2.74 0.23 9.61
N VAL A 328 1.50 0.42 9.21
CA VAL A 328 0.37 -0.36 9.74
C VAL A 328 0.16 -1.67 8.98
N THR A 329 0.30 -1.66 7.66
CA THR A 329 0.29 -2.88 6.86
C THR A 329 1.37 -3.85 7.34
N SER A 330 2.54 -3.36 7.70
CA SER A 330 3.63 -4.18 8.24
C SER A 330 3.27 -4.84 9.58
N MET A 331 2.56 -4.15 10.46
CA MET A 331 2.05 -4.76 11.70
C MET A 331 1.12 -5.92 11.39
N PHE A 332 0.19 -5.74 10.47
CA PHE A 332 -0.75 -6.77 10.08
C PHE A 332 -0.06 -7.99 9.46
N LEU A 333 0.80 -7.78 8.47
CA LEU A 333 1.55 -8.85 7.80
C LEU A 333 2.49 -9.58 8.78
N GLY A 334 3.16 -8.86 9.66
CA GLY A 334 4.00 -9.42 10.70
C GLY A 334 3.20 -10.29 11.69
N LYS A 335 2.00 -9.85 12.08
CA LYS A 335 1.13 -10.57 13.01
C LYS A 335 0.70 -11.94 12.50
N ILE A 336 0.40 -12.07 11.23
CA ILE A 336 -0.08 -13.33 10.64
C ILE A 336 1.04 -14.32 10.25
N SER A 337 2.31 -13.93 10.44
CA SER A 337 3.48 -14.68 9.93
C SER A 337 4.07 -15.67 10.93
N ARG A 338 3.59 -15.74 12.17
CA ARG A 338 4.11 -16.66 13.19
C ARG A 338 4.16 -18.11 12.70
N GLY A 339 5.25 -18.79 12.98
CA GLY A 339 5.46 -20.21 12.66
C GLY A 339 6.05 -20.47 11.27
N TYR A 340 6.17 -19.46 10.42
CA TYR A 340 6.84 -19.54 9.12
C TYR A 340 8.31 -19.14 9.23
N THR A 341 9.14 -19.58 8.30
CA THR A 341 10.53 -19.14 8.18
C THR A 341 10.59 -17.74 7.52
N VAL A 342 11.67 -17.00 7.75
CA VAL A 342 11.92 -15.73 7.08
C VAL A 342 11.94 -15.88 5.56
N ARG A 343 12.48 -17.00 5.04
CA ARG A 343 12.45 -17.30 3.60
C ARG A 343 11.02 -17.45 3.09
N GLU A 344 10.16 -18.22 3.79
CA GLU A 344 8.75 -18.34 3.44
C GLU A 344 8.05 -16.97 3.55
N PHE A 345 8.41 -16.17 4.56
CA PHE A 345 7.87 -14.82 4.71
C PHE A 345 8.17 -13.95 3.49
N LEU A 346 9.42 -13.92 3.02
CA LEU A 346 9.82 -13.18 1.82
C LEU A 346 9.18 -13.74 0.55
N LEU A 347 9.04 -15.05 0.44
CA LEU A 347 8.35 -15.67 -0.69
C LEU A 347 6.90 -15.19 -0.80
N PHE A 348 6.15 -15.21 0.31
CA PHE A 348 4.72 -14.92 0.32
C PHE A 348 4.37 -13.42 0.43
N ASN A 349 5.26 -12.58 0.96
CA ASN A 349 4.99 -11.15 1.11
C ASN A 349 5.75 -10.25 0.12
N PHE A 350 6.80 -10.77 -0.54
CA PHE A 350 7.62 -10.02 -1.49
C PHE A 350 7.55 -10.61 -2.90
N LEU A 351 8.03 -11.84 -3.10
CA LEU A 351 8.19 -12.40 -4.45
C LEU A 351 6.87 -12.75 -5.12
N LEU A 352 6.00 -13.49 -4.45
CA LEU A 352 4.76 -13.99 -5.04
C LEU A 352 3.77 -12.87 -5.37
N PRO A 353 3.47 -11.90 -4.47
CA PRO A 353 2.57 -10.83 -4.83
C PRO A 353 3.17 -9.90 -5.89
N ALA A 354 4.49 -9.61 -5.86
CA ALA A 354 5.13 -8.83 -6.92
C ALA A 354 5.01 -9.51 -8.29
N SER A 355 5.22 -10.83 -8.36
CA SER A 355 5.06 -11.61 -9.59
C SER A 355 3.62 -11.62 -10.08
N PHE A 356 2.64 -11.75 -9.19
CA PHE A 356 1.22 -11.66 -9.56
C PHE A 356 0.90 -10.30 -10.16
N VAL A 357 1.40 -9.23 -9.56
CA VAL A 357 1.16 -7.86 -10.05
C VAL A 357 1.82 -7.62 -11.41
N LEU A 358 3.00 -8.19 -11.68
CA LEU A 358 3.59 -8.13 -13.03
C LEU A 358 2.63 -8.73 -14.08
N VAL A 359 2.04 -9.89 -13.80
CA VAL A 359 1.06 -10.52 -14.70
C VAL A 359 -0.20 -9.66 -14.82
N TRP A 360 -0.70 -9.11 -13.72
CA TRP A 360 -1.88 -8.23 -13.72
C TRP A 360 -1.63 -6.97 -14.56
N CYS A 361 -0.51 -6.29 -14.33
CA CYS A 361 -0.13 -5.08 -15.08
C CYS A 361 0.13 -5.36 -16.57
N ALA A 362 0.75 -6.51 -16.90
CA ALA A 362 0.87 -6.95 -18.29
C ALA A 362 -0.49 -7.12 -18.94
N THR A 363 -1.42 -7.77 -18.23
CA THR A 363 -2.75 -8.10 -18.76
C THR A 363 -3.58 -6.85 -19.01
N PHE A 364 -3.81 -6.04 -17.99
CA PHE A 364 -4.67 -4.85 -18.11
C PHE A 364 -3.96 -3.68 -18.79
N GLY A 365 -2.68 -3.46 -18.49
CA GLY A 365 -1.87 -2.44 -19.16
C GLY A 365 -1.63 -2.77 -20.63
N GLY A 366 -1.37 -4.04 -20.95
CA GLY A 366 -1.22 -4.51 -22.32
C GLY A 366 -2.50 -4.38 -23.13
N LEU A 367 -3.65 -4.75 -22.54
CA LEU A 367 -4.97 -4.54 -23.15
C LEU A 367 -5.24 -3.04 -23.38
N ALA A 368 -4.92 -2.18 -22.40
CA ALA A 368 -5.11 -0.74 -22.51
C ALA A 368 -4.25 -0.14 -23.65
N VAL A 369 -2.98 -0.51 -23.73
CA VAL A 369 -2.09 -0.08 -24.82
C VAL A 369 -2.59 -0.56 -26.17
N PHE A 370 -3.00 -1.83 -26.28
CA PHE A 370 -3.57 -2.37 -27.53
C PHE A 370 -4.80 -1.59 -27.96
N THR A 371 -5.73 -1.38 -27.04
CA THR A 371 -6.98 -0.65 -27.30
C THR A 371 -6.67 0.79 -27.74
N GLU A 372 -5.79 1.49 -27.04
CA GLU A 372 -5.45 2.88 -27.38
C GLU A 372 -4.84 3.01 -28.76
N LEU A 373 -3.98 2.06 -29.17
CA LEU A 373 -3.36 2.07 -30.49
C LEU A 373 -4.31 1.72 -31.64
N ASN A 374 -5.37 0.95 -31.37
CA ASN A 374 -6.25 0.39 -32.42
C ASN A 374 -7.68 0.99 -32.44
N SER A 375 -8.02 1.90 -31.52
CA SER A 375 -9.40 2.38 -31.35
C SER A 375 -9.53 3.91 -31.33
N ALA A 376 -8.84 4.62 -32.20
CA ALA A 376 -8.91 6.08 -32.31
C ALA A 376 -8.75 6.84 -30.97
N HIS A 377 -7.90 6.34 -30.09
CA HIS A 377 -7.57 6.95 -28.78
C HIS A 377 -8.77 7.04 -27.82
N ILE A 378 -9.64 6.02 -27.80
CA ILE A 378 -10.86 6.02 -26.98
C ILE A 378 -10.58 6.11 -25.48
N LEU A 379 -9.45 5.53 -24.99
CA LEU A 379 -9.11 5.55 -23.57
C LEU A 379 -8.58 6.91 -23.13
N SER A 380 -7.78 7.57 -23.95
CA SER A 380 -7.32 8.94 -23.65
C SER A 380 -8.46 9.96 -23.78
N GLN A 381 -9.44 9.71 -24.64
CA GLN A 381 -10.67 10.51 -24.65
C GLN A 381 -11.49 10.31 -23.37
N ALA A 382 -11.65 9.06 -22.90
CA ALA A 382 -12.32 8.77 -21.64
C ALA A 382 -11.58 9.43 -20.46
N LEU A 383 -10.25 9.33 -20.45
CA LEU A 383 -9.39 9.96 -19.44
C LEU A 383 -9.62 11.49 -19.38
N LYS A 384 -9.70 12.13 -20.55
CA LYS A 384 -9.87 13.60 -20.65
C LYS A 384 -11.30 14.05 -20.32
N ASN A 385 -12.31 13.31 -20.75
CA ASN A 385 -13.73 13.74 -20.67
C ASN A 385 -14.38 13.34 -19.35
N SER A 386 -14.08 12.11 -18.86
CA SER A 386 -14.74 11.51 -17.69
C SER A 386 -13.76 11.25 -16.54
N GLY A 387 -12.46 11.47 -16.77
CA GLY A 387 -11.42 11.27 -15.77
C GLY A 387 -10.87 9.85 -15.68
N PRO A 388 -9.84 9.64 -14.86
CA PRO A 388 -9.10 8.38 -14.81
C PRO A 388 -9.92 7.20 -14.27
N GLY A 389 -10.96 7.46 -13.47
CA GLY A 389 -11.85 6.41 -12.93
C GLY A 389 -12.68 5.70 -13.98
N ASP A 390 -12.87 6.32 -15.18
CA ASP A 390 -13.67 5.76 -16.26
C ASP A 390 -12.86 4.88 -17.23
N VAL A 391 -11.54 5.03 -17.26
CA VAL A 391 -10.66 4.36 -18.24
C VAL A 391 -10.80 2.83 -18.21
N ILE A 392 -10.85 2.23 -17.03
CA ILE A 392 -10.99 0.77 -16.89
C ILE A 392 -12.32 0.26 -17.44
N TRP A 393 -13.40 1.02 -17.28
CA TRP A 393 -14.73 0.63 -17.75
C TRP A 393 -14.82 0.67 -19.26
N VAL A 394 -14.35 1.76 -19.88
CA VAL A 394 -14.25 1.87 -21.34
C VAL A 394 -13.37 0.76 -21.92
N LEU A 395 -12.28 0.40 -21.22
CA LEU A 395 -11.42 -0.71 -21.61
C LEU A 395 -12.16 -2.05 -21.61
N LEU A 396 -12.91 -2.35 -20.54
CA LEU A 396 -13.65 -3.61 -20.42
C LEU A 396 -14.81 -3.71 -21.41
N GLU A 397 -15.39 -2.58 -21.83
CA GLU A 397 -16.41 -2.51 -22.87
C GLU A 397 -15.90 -2.94 -24.26
N GLN A 398 -14.59 -2.95 -24.48
CA GLN A 398 -14.01 -3.42 -25.75
C GLN A 398 -13.89 -4.95 -25.82
N LEU A 399 -14.17 -5.67 -24.73
CA LEU A 399 -14.11 -7.13 -24.69
C LEU A 399 -15.46 -7.75 -25.15
N PRO A 400 -15.43 -8.96 -25.70
CA PRO A 400 -16.66 -9.73 -25.96
C PRO A 400 -17.46 -9.90 -24.66
N ALA A 401 -18.78 -9.78 -24.75
CA ALA A 401 -19.67 -9.79 -23.57
C ALA A 401 -19.34 -8.68 -22.52
N ALA A 402 -19.14 -7.47 -22.99
CA ALA A 402 -18.75 -6.28 -22.21
C ALA A 402 -19.50 -6.14 -20.88
N LEU A 403 -20.84 -6.27 -20.91
CA LEU A 403 -21.68 -6.17 -19.72
C LEU A 403 -21.27 -7.16 -18.62
N LEU A 404 -20.89 -8.38 -18.99
CA LEU A 404 -20.42 -9.40 -18.04
C LEU A 404 -19.08 -8.99 -17.42
N PHE A 405 -18.12 -8.53 -18.24
CA PHE A 405 -16.82 -8.06 -17.73
C PHE A 405 -16.95 -6.87 -16.80
N VAL A 406 -17.77 -5.89 -17.16
CA VAL A 406 -18.04 -4.71 -16.34
C VAL A 406 -18.68 -5.12 -15.00
N ALA A 407 -19.70 -5.98 -15.02
CA ALA A 407 -20.38 -6.44 -13.81
C ALA A 407 -19.45 -7.24 -12.89
N LEU A 408 -18.67 -8.19 -13.45
CA LEU A 408 -17.70 -8.98 -12.68
C LEU A 408 -16.61 -8.10 -12.08
N PHE A 409 -16.08 -7.14 -12.83
CA PHE A 409 -15.03 -6.23 -12.35
C PHE A 409 -15.56 -5.27 -11.29
N LEU A 410 -16.82 -4.80 -11.40
CA LEU A 410 -17.44 -3.97 -10.38
C LEU A 410 -17.60 -4.74 -9.06
N CYS A 411 -18.10 -5.97 -9.12
CA CYS A 411 -18.20 -6.83 -7.94
C CYS A 411 -16.82 -7.11 -7.31
N LEU A 412 -15.82 -7.43 -8.15
CA LEU A 412 -14.44 -7.66 -7.72
C LEU A 412 -13.86 -6.43 -7.03
N SER A 413 -14.04 -5.25 -7.62
CA SER A 413 -13.55 -3.98 -7.08
C SER A 413 -14.20 -3.64 -5.75
N LEU A 414 -15.51 -3.81 -5.62
CA LEU A 414 -16.24 -3.56 -4.39
C LEU A 414 -15.77 -4.48 -3.26
N VAL A 415 -15.63 -5.79 -3.52
CA VAL A 415 -15.14 -6.78 -2.55
C VAL A 415 -13.71 -6.49 -2.14
N SER A 416 -12.82 -6.19 -3.11
CA SER A 416 -11.42 -5.81 -2.85
C SER A 416 -11.34 -4.57 -1.96
N TYR A 417 -12.20 -3.59 -2.22
CA TYR A 417 -12.23 -2.33 -1.52
C TYR A 417 -12.69 -2.48 -0.06
N ILE A 418 -13.81 -3.17 0.16
CA ILE A 418 -14.32 -3.45 1.51
C ILE A 418 -13.29 -4.26 2.31
N THR A 419 -12.64 -5.26 1.70
CA THR A 419 -11.62 -6.09 2.36
C THR A 419 -10.39 -5.27 2.80
N ALA A 420 -9.92 -4.37 1.95
CA ALA A 420 -8.80 -3.49 2.27
C ALA A 420 -9.17 -2.47 3.37
N ALA A 421 -10.36 -1.88 3.27
CA ALA A 421 -10.85 -0.90 4.23
C ALA A 421 -11.12 -1.53 5.61
N ASP A 422 -11.67 -2.76 5.67
CA ASP A 422 -11.92 -3.51 6.92
C ASP A 422 -10.62 -3.72 7.71
N SER A 423 -9.59 -4.29 7.06
CA SER A 423 -8.30 -4.52 7.71
C SER A 423 -7.65 -3.23 8.20
N THR A 424 -7.81 -2.14 7.46
CA THR A 424 -7.23 -0.84 7.78
C THR A 424 -7.94 -0.16 8.95
N ILE A 425 -9.26 -0.12 8.95
CA ILE A 425 -10.05 0.43 10.07
C ILE A 425 -9.80 -0.33 11.37
N ASP A 426 -9.70 -1.65 11.28
CA ASP A 426 -9.39 -2.47 12.46
C ASP A 426 -7.99 -2.16 13.00
N ALA A 427 -7.00 -2.01 12.11
CA ALA A 427 -5.64 -1.64 12.48
C ALA A 427 -5.57 -0.26 13.15
N ILE A 428 -6.18 0.78 12.53
CA ILE A 428 -6.26 2.14 13.10
C ILE A 428 -6.92 2.11 14.48
N SER A 429 -8.05 1.44 14.59
CA SER A 429 -8.81 1.36 15.84
C SER A 429 -8.07 0.58 16.92
N GLY A 430 -7.37 -0.50 16.52
CA GLY A 430 -6.53 -1.30 17.41
C GLY A 430 -5.36 -0.52 18.00
N MET A 431 -4.75 0.38 17.21
CA MET A 431 -3.68 1.27 17.69
C MET A 431 -4.15 2.25 18.76
N CYS A 432 -5.44 2.60 18.76
CA CYS A 432 -6.05 3.49 19.74
C CYS A 432 -6.39 2.81 21.08
N CYS A 433 -6.26 1.49 21.18
CA CYS A 433 -6.67 0.70 22.35
C CYS A 433 -5.48 -0.01 23.01
N ASN A 434 -5.52 -0.14 24.35
CA ASN A 434 -4.64 -1.05 25.07
C ASN A 434 -5.21 -2.47 25.02
N SER A 435 -4.52 -3.39 24.34
CA SER A 435 -4.83 -4.82 24.47
C SER A 435 -4.13 -5.38 25.71
N SER A 436 -4.87 -5.98 26.62
CA SER A 436 -4.34 -6.56 27.85
C SER A 436 -3.67 -7.93 27.67
N THR A 437 -3.80 -8.55 26.51
CA THR A 437 -3.19 -9.87 26.22
C THR A 437 -2.81 -10.02 24.76
N SER A 438 -1.64 -10.57 24.55
CA SER A 438 -1.04 -10.86 23.21
C SER A 438 -1.76 -11.98 22.45
N SER A 439 -2.71 -12.66 23.05
CA SER A 439 -3.42 -13.83 22.48
C SER A 439 -4.84 -13.54 21.98
N GLU A 440 -5.45 -12.44 22.40
CA GLU A 440 -6.77 -12.06 21.93
C GLU A 440 -6.65 -10.99 20.84
N ILE A 441 -7.14 -11.35 19.65
CA ILE A 441 -7.50 -10.41 18.59
C ILE A 441 -8.75 -9.69 19.12
N ASN A 442 -8.58 -8.82 20.12
CA ASN A 442 -9.67 -8.06 20.67
C ASN A 442 -10.09 -7.02 19.63
N SER A 443 -11.31 -7.16 19.16
CA SER A 443 -11.95 -6.13 18.36
C SER A 443 -11.97 -4.83 19.17
N SER A 444 -11.38 -3.78 18.61
CA SER A 444 -11.51 -2.43 19.14
C SER A 444 -13.00 -2.06 19.24
N PRO A 445 -13.37 -1.18 20.19
CA PRO A 445 -14.75 -0.74 20.32
C PRO A 445 -15.30 -0.19 19.00
N TYR A 446 -16.53 -0.58 18.67
CA TYR A 446 -17.18 -0.23 17.41
C TYR A 446 -17.25 1.28 17.16
N TYR A 447 -17.49 2.09 18.21
CA TYR A 447 -17.56 3.53 18.08
C TYR A 447 -16.25 4.17 17.59
N ILE A 448 -15.09 3.58 17.92
CA ILE A 448 -13.79 4.07 17.42
C ILE A 448 -13.67 3.85 15.91
N LYS A 449 -14.14 2.68 15.43
CA LYS A 449 -14.18 2.37 13.99
C LYS A 449 -15.07 3.34 13.22
N LEU A 450 -16.22 3.68 13.79
CA LEU A 450 -17.15 4.65 13.19
C LEU A 450 -16.55 6.07 13.16
N ILE A 451 -15.89 6.51 14.23
CA ILE A 451 -15.23 7.84 14.27
C ILE A 451 -14.20 7.95 13.14
N TRP A 452 -13.30 6.97 13.04
CA TRP A 452 -12.27 6.99 11.98
C TRP A 452 -12.87 6.84 10.59
N GLY A 453 -13.89 5.99 10.43
CA GLY A 453 -14.61 5.84 9.18
C GLY A 453 -15.25 7.15 8.71
N ALA A 454 -15.90 7.89 9.59
CA ALA A 454 -16.51 9.17 9.28
C ALA A 454 -15.44 10.23 8.89
N ILE A 455 -14.38 10.37 9.69
CA ILE A 455 -13.28 11.30 9.41
C ILE A 455 -12.67 11.04 8.04
N ILE A 456 -12.31 9.79 7.76
CA ILE A 456 -11.70 9.38 6.48
C ILE A 456 -12.66 9.67 5.32
N SER A 457 -13.96 9.32 5.45
CA SER A 457 -14.95 9.56 4.40
C SER A 457 -15.12 11.04 4.06
N ILE A 458 -15.22 11.91 5.08
CA ILE A 458 -15.42 13.35 4.88
C ILE A 458 -14.19 13.98 4.22
N ILE A 459 -12.99 13.72 4.73
CA ILE A 459 -11.75 14.24 4.13
C ILE A 459 -11.62 13.76 2.69
N THR A 460 -11.90 12.47 2.44
CA THR A 460 -11.85 11.90 1.10
C THR A 460 -12.82 12.59 0.16
N LEU A 461 -14.08 12.74 0.56
CA LEU A 461 -15.10 13.41 -0.26
C LEU A 461 -14.64 14.83 -0.65
N VAL A 462 -14.25 15.63 0.34
CA VAL A 462 -13.87 17.03 0.09
C VAL A 462 -12.65 17.12 -0.83
N LEU A 463 -11.61 16.32 -0.60
CA LEU A 463 -10.43 16.33 -1.45
C LEU A 463 -10.71 15.81 -2.85
N THR A 464 -11.55 14.78 -2.99
CA THR A 464 -11.91 14.20 -4.30
C THR A 464 -12.71 15.19 -5.13
N VAL A 465 -13.70 15.85 -4.52
CA VAL A 465 -14.60 16.80 -5.21
C VAL A 465 -13.88 18.09 -5.60
N ASN A 466 -13.08 18.65 -4.69
CA ASN A 466 -12.47 19.97 -4.92
C ASN A 466 -11.09 19.91 -5.58
N GLY A 467 -10.38 18.77 -5.53
CA GLY A 467 -9.02 18.68 -6.04
C GLY A 467 -8.72 17.40 -6.84
N GLY A 468 -9.70 16.51 -6.96
CA GLY A 468 -9.59 15.29 -7.76
C GLY A 468 -8.41 14.39 -7.38
N LEU A 469 -7.84 13.72 -8.37
CA LEU A 469 -6.71 12.81 -8.18
C LEU A 469 -5.47 13.52 -7.63
N GLU A 470 -5.22 14.77 -8.01
CA GLU A 470 -4.02 15.51 -7.57
C GLU A 470 -4.06 15.80 -6.06
N ALA A 471 -5.21 16.20 -5.51
CA ALA A 471 -5.36 16.40 -4.06
C ALA A 471 -5.14 15.09 -3.28
N LEU A 472 -5.62 13.97 -3.82
CA LEU A 472 -5.40 12.64 -3.23
C LEU A 472 -3.92 12.23 -3.25
N LYS A 473 -3.19 12.58 -4.29
CA LYS A 473 -1.73 12.38 -4.38
C LYS A 473 -0.99 13.22 -3.34
N MET A 474 -1.36 14.49 -3.19
CA MET A 474 -0.73 15.41 -2.24
C MET A 474 -0.84 14.91 -0.80
N ILE A 475 -2.04 14.56 -0.35
CA ILE A 475 -2.24 14.09 1.04
C ILE A 475 -1.50 12.78 1.30
N SER A 476 -1.49 11.87 0.33
CA SER A 476 -0.76 10.60 0.43
C SER A 476 0.76 10.82 0.53
N THR A 477 1.31 11.79 -0.19
CA THR A 477 2.73 12.15 -0.12
C THR A 477 3.13 12.63 1.28
N ILE A 478 2.30 13.44 1.91
CA ILE A 478 2.54 13.94 3.28
C ILE A 478 2.56 12.76 4.27
N GLY A 479 1.57 11.88 4.20
CA GLY A 479 1.55 10.66 5.01
C GLY A 479 2.76 9.76 4.74
N GLY A 480 3.17 9.68 3.48
CA GLY A 480 4.32 8.90 3.03
C GLY A 480 5.64 9.34 3.63
N PHE A 481 5.85 10.63 3.84
CA PHE A 481 7.07 11.12 4.50
C PHE A 481 7.18 10.62 5.94
N ILE A 482 6.09 10.67 6.69
CA ILE A 482 6.04 10.13 8.05
C ILE A 482 6.31 8.62 8.04
N GLY A 483 5.64 7.90 7.16
CA GLY A 483 5.79 6.45 7.01
C GLY A 483 7.21 6.03 6.62
N LEU A 484 7.85 6.78 5.72
CA LEU A 484 9.23 6.57 5.28
C LEU A 484 10.20 6.57 6.46
N LEU A 485 10.13 7.58 7.33
CA LEU A 485 11.02 7.68 8.50
C LEU A 485 10.85 6.48 9.43
N ILE A 486 9.63 6.04 9.66
CA ILE A 486 9.32 4.86 10.48
C ILE A 486 9.88 3.58 9.83
N VAL A 487 9.64 3.39 8.55
CA VAL A 487 10.07 2.21 7.79
C VAL A 487 11.59 2.11 7.72
N MET A 488 12.28 3.23 7.52
CA MET A 488 13.75 3.23 7.47
C MET A 488 14.39 2.90 8.81
N CYS A 489 13.81 3.31 9.94
CA CYS A 489 14.26 2.87 11.26
C CYS A 489 14.07 1.34 11.45
N ALA A 490 12.95 0.78 11.00
CA ALA A 490 12.72 -0.66 11.05
C ALA A 490 13.70 -1.41 10.12
N ALA A 491 13.97 -0.88 8.94
CA ALA A 491 14.97 -1.43 8.01
C ALA A 491 16.37 -1.43 8.60
N ALA A 492 16.77 -0.32 9.24
CA ALA A 492 18.06 -0.24 9.93
C ALA A 492 18.20 -1.28 11.05
N SER A 493 17.11 -1.53 11.81
CA SER A 493 17.06 -2.60 12.80
C SER A 493 17.24 -3.98 12.16
N LEU A 494 16.60 -4.26 11.02
CA LEU A 494 16.74 -5.53 10.31
C LEU A 494 18.16 -5.72 9.76
N VAL A 495 18.72 -4.69 9.11
CA VAL A 495 20.10 -4.71 8.59
C VAL A 495 21.09 -5.01 9.71
N ARG A 496 20.91 -4.41 10.87
CA ARG A 496 21.78 -4.68 12.02
C ARG A 496 21.70 -6.15 12.44
N ILE A 497 20.52 -6.77 12.49
CA ILE A 497 20.37 -8.20 12.79
C ILE A 497 21.10 -9.06 11.74
N ILE A 498 21.01 -8.70 10.46
CA ILE A 498 21.68 -9.42 9.36
C ILE A 498 23.21 -9.32 9.49
N CYS A 499 23.73 -8.12 9.79
CA CYS A 499 25.16 -7.87 9.87
C CYS A 499 25.81 -8.38 11.18
N TRP A 500 25.00 -8.66 12.23
CA TRP A 500 25.46 -9.21 13.51
C TRP A 500 24.92 -10.60 13.77
N PRO A 501 25.51 -11.66 13.13
CA PRO A 501 25.03 -13.04 13.24
C PRO A 501 25.10 -13.60 14.67
N THR A 502 25.87 -12.98 15.56
CA THR A 502 25.94 -13.34 16.99
C THR A 502 24.60 -13.21 17.73
N LEU A 503 23.64 -12.46 17.16
CA LEU A 503 22.26 -12.36 17.67
C LEU A 503 21.37 -13.56 17.29
N LEU A 504 21.79 -14.38 16.32
CA LEU A 504 20.97 -15.50 15.79
C LEU A 504 20.63 -16.57 16.82
N PRO A 505 21.54 -17.03 17.73
CA PRO A 505 21.19 -18.00 18.75
C PRO A 505 20.08 -17.52 19.68
N GLU A 506 20.11 -16.24 20.05
CA GLU A 506 19.11 -15.60 20.91
C GLU A 506 17.75 -15.53 20.22
N LEU A 507 17.72 -15.26 18.91
CA LEU A 507 16.49 -15.20 18.10
C LEU A 507 15.83 -16.58 17.91
N LYS A 508 16.63 -17.66 17.90
CA LYS A 508 16.14 -19.05 17.71
C LYS A 508 15.34 -19.56 18.91
N GLY A 509 15.70 -19.15 20.11
CA GLY A 509 15.07 -19.63 21.34
C GLY A 509 13.62 -19.21 21.52
N GLY A 510 13.16 -18.14 20.85
CA GLY A 510 11.82 -17.58 21.05
C GLY A 510 11.58 -17.11 22.49
N ALA A 511 12.64 -16.92 23.28
CA ALA A 511 12.56 -16.54 24.67
C ALA A 511 12.39 -15.02 24.81
N ILE A 512 11.68 -14.59 25.87
CA ILE A 512 11.62 -13.19 26.28
C ILE A 512 13.03 -12.80 26.73
N LEU A 513 13.78 -12.15 25.86
CA LEU A 513 15.11 -11.67 26.18
C LEU A 513 15.02 -10.31 26.89
N PRO A 514 15.85 -10.09 27.94
CA PRO A 514 16.05 -8.75 28.45
C PRO A 514 16.61 -7.85 27.33
N PRO A 515 16.35 -6.54 27.38
CA PRO A 515 16.84 -5.63 26.35
C PRO A 515 18.34 -5.80 26.17
N LEU A 516 18.77 -6.00 24.91
CA LEU A 516 20.16 -6.23 24.52
C LEU A 516 21.10 -5.29 25.29
N LYS A 517 21.97 -5.87 26.12
CA LYS A 517 23.05 -5.11 26.75
C LYS A 517 23.92 -4.58 25.61
N THR A 518 24.01 -3.27 25.47
CA THR A 518 25.04 -2.64 24.64
C THR A 518 26.39 -3.18 25.11
N PRO A 519 27.31 -3.61 24.21
CA PRO A 519 28.67 -3.85 24.58
C PRO A 519 29.17 -2.57 25.29
N SER A 520 29.60 -2.70 26.53
CA SER A 520 30.27 -1.59 27.21
C SER A 520 31.52 -1.30 26.39
N VAL A 521 31.54 -0.17 25.69
CA VAL A 521 32.78 0.38 25.18
C VAL A 521 33.64 0.61 26.44
N ARG A 522 34.59 -0.28 26.65
CA ARG A 522 35.63 -0.02 27.67
C ARG A 522 36.36 1.24 27.21
N HIS A 523 36.14 2.33 27.90
CA HIS A 523 37.00 3.49 27.89
C HIS A 523 38.33 3.10 28.54
N ASN A 524 39.13 2.33 27.86
CA ASN A 524 40.56 2.16 28.15
C ASN A 524 41.18 1.57 26.89
N ASP A 525 41.58 2.42 26.00
CA ASP A 525 42.65 2.29 25.01
C ASP A 525 42.62 3.53 24.10
N ILE A 526 43.11 4.64 24.69
CA ILE A 526 43.80 5.72 23.97
C ILE A 526 45.12 5.92 24.67
#